data_2f89ab6283aa6d78c91c419320615fb5
#
_entry.id   2f89ab6283aa6d78c91c419320615fb5
#
_cell.length_a   1.000
_cell.length_b   1.000
_cell.length_c   1.000
_cell.angle_alpha   90.00
_cell.angle_beta   90.00
_cell.angle_gamma   90.00
#
_symmetry.space_group_name_H-M   'P 1'
#
loop_
_entity.id
_entity.type
_entity.pdbx_description
1 polymer ?
#
loop_
_entity_poly.entity_id
_entity_poly.type
_entity_poly.pdbx_seq_one_letter_code
_entity_poly.pdbx_strand_id
1 'polypeptide(L)'
;MLKGTSHPPDKIVGRLRPTVFRESWEFDVEKVAVNAVMAGARPEYFPVILALASSGITARSSSTTSFATISVVNGPIRNEIAMNSGIGAMGPYNHANATIGRAYGLLSQNLQGGSVPNETYMGSHGNWYAYTAVIPEAEERSPWQPLHVQKGFKPSDSIANVFFGGWYTHAGYGPRTTWKEKMRHALSAVEQYSPPLFVMDPIVARGFVDLGFDTKEKLIAWCADNALLTAREYWDNQSIQLLRPKAVAGIEPYASRLKAPPDEVIKIYEPSDIHIVVVGGETQGAWKMISGALRATVSIDAWR
;
A
#
# COMPACT_ATOMS: atom_id res chain seq x y z
N MET A 1 5.67 -12.68 22.89
CA MET A 1 5.47 -12.59 21.42
C MET A 1 5.39 -13.95 20.77
N LEU A 2 6.35 -14.85 20.96
CA LEU A 2 6.43 -16.16 20.33
C LEU A 2 5.19 -17.08 20.51
N LYS A 3 4.38 -16.87 21.55
CA LYS A 3 3.10 -17.58 21.74
C LYS A 3 2.03 -17.26 20.69
N GLY A 4 2.23 -16.24 19.87
CA GLY A 4 1.30 -15.83 18.81
C GLY A 4 1.46 -16.55 17.48
N THR A 5 2.38 -17.51 17.40
CA THR A 5 2.60 -18.35 16.21
C THR A 5 2.99 -19.78 16.62
N SER A 6 2.70 -20.74 15.78
CA SER A 6 3.15 -22.14 15.93
C SER A 6 4.57 -22.39 15.40
N HIS A 7 5.17 -21.39 14.75
CA HIS A 7 6.49 -21.55 14.15
C HIS A 7 7.62 -21.44 15.17
N PRO A 8 8.69 -22.25 15.04
CA PRO A 8 9.84 -22.18 15.94
C PRO A 8 10.61 -20.85 15.77
N PRO A 9 11.30 -20.38 16.84
CA PRO A 9 11.98 -19.08 16.83
C PRO A 9 13.06 -18.93 15.75
N ASP A 10 13.72 -19.99 15.38
CA ASP A 10 14.81 -20.05 14.38
C ASP A 10 14.32 -20.21 12.93
N LYS A 11 12.99 -20.33 12.71
CA LYS A 11 12.45 -20.39 11.35
C LYS A 11 12.76 -19.11 10.61
N ILE A 12 13.40 -19.21 9.45
CA ILE A 12 13.63 -18.07 8.56
C ILE A 12 12.29 -17.53 8.05
N VAL A 13 12.08 -16.25 8.26
CA VAL A 13 10.91 -15.50 7.80
C VAL A 13 11.15 -14.88 6.43
N GLY A 14 12.35 -14.33 6.20
CA GLY A 14 12.67 -13.71 4.94
C GLY A 14 13.98 -12.96 4.94
N ARG A 15 14.14 -12.14 3.92
CA ARG A 15 15.31 -11.27 3.73
C ARG A 15 14.85 -9.86 3.39
N LEU A 16 15.53 -8.86 3.92
CA LEU A 16 15.31 -7.46 3.59
C LEU A 16 16.57 -6.84 2.98
N ARG A 17 16.36 -6.02 1.96
CA ARG A 17 17.40 -5.20 1.34
C ARG A 17 16.84 -3.80 1.13
N PRO A 18 17.45 -2.76 1.73
CA PRO A 18 16.93 -1.40 1.61
C PRO A 18 17.12 -0.80 0.20
N THR A 19 18.19 -1.18 -0.46
CA THR A 19 18.50 -0.83 -1.85
C THR A 19 19.36 -1.92 -2.48
N VAL A 20 19.52 -1.88 -3.81
CA VAL A 20 20.40 -2.81 -4.56
C VAL A 20 21.87 -2.70 -4.18
N PHE A 21 22.27 -1.60 -3.52
CA PHE A 21 23.66 -1.32 -3.11
C PHE A 21 23.97 -1.75 -1.67
N ARG A 22 22.98 -2.29 -0.95
CA ARG A 22 23.15 -2.76 0.44
C ARG A 22 23.05 -4.27 0.51
N GLU A 23 23.63 -4.84 1.56
CA GLU A 23 23.54 -6.25 1.85
C GLU A 23 22.10 -6.68 2.13
N SER A 24 21.79 -7.92 1.75
CA SER A 24 20.52 -8.55 2.09
C SER A 24 20.69 -9.28 3.42
N TRP A 25 19.88 -8.91 4.40
CA TRP A 25 19.92 -9.51 5.72
C TRP A 25 18.78 -10.50 5.88
N GLU A 26 19.15 -11.72 6.27
CA GLU A 26 18.21 -12.78 6.61
C GLU A 26 17.80 -12.64 8.07
N PHE A 27 16.54 -12.92 8.35
CA PHE A 27 15.99 -12.87 9.70
C PHE A 27 14.97 -13.98 9.95
N ASP A 28 14.90 -14.38 11.19
CA ASP A 28 14.07 -15.45 11.73
C ASP A 28 12.87 -14.88 12.54
N VAL A 29 12.03 -15.80 13.02
CA VAL A 29 10.86 -15.47 13.85
C VAL A 29 11.27 -14.74 15.13
N GLU A 30 12.39 -15.10 15.76
CA GLU A 30 12.86 -14.45 16.98
C GLU A 30 13.22 -12.99 16.74
N LYS A 31 13.93 -12.67 15.67
CA LYS A 31 14.26 -11.27 15.32
C LYS A 31 13.02 -10.43 15.01
N VAL A 32 12.02 -11.03 14.36
CA VAL A 32 10.73 -10.36 14.17
C VAL A 32 10.03 -10.15 15.50
N ALA A 33 10.05 -11.14 16.42
CA ALA A 33 9.46 -11.03 17.76
C ALA A 33 10.10 -9.91 18.59
N VAL A 34 11.42 -9.76 18.54
CA VAL A 34 12.14 -8.66 19.23
C VAL A 34 11.62 -7.29 18.76
N ASN A 35 11.51 -7.08 17.44
CA ASN A 35 11.00 -5.82 16.90
C ASN A 35 9.51 -5.59 17.25
N ALA A 36 8.71 -6.65 17.30
CA ALA A 36 7.32 -6.58 17.70
C ALA A 36 7.16 -6.19 19.18
N VAL A 37 8.01 -6.73 20.07
CA VAL A 37 8.05 -6.35 21.50
C VAL A 37 8.47 -4.89 21.65
N MET A 38 9.50 -4.46 20.96
CA MET A 38 9.96 -3.05 20.96
C MET A 38 8.87 -2.08 20.48
N ALA A 39 7.98 -2.54 19.60
CA ALA A 39 6.84 -1.75 19.12
C ALA A 39 5.67 -1.71 20.10
N GLY A 40 5.68 -2.53 21.16
CA GLY A 40 4.57 -2.69 22.10
C GLY A 40 3.44 -3.57 21.55
N ALA A 41 3.68 -4.40 20.54
CA ALA A 41 2.68 -5.30 19.99
C ALA A 41 2.33 -6.42 20.96
N ARG A 42 1.10 -6.98 20.81
CA ARG A 42 0.64 -8.13 21.58
C ARG A 42 0.88 -9.44 20.80
N PRO A 43 0.96 -10.58 21.50
CA PRO A 43 1.17 -11.90 20.84
C PRO A 43 0.14 -12.20 19.74
N GLU A 44 -1.13 -11.84 19.92
CA GLU A 44 -2.20 -12.07 18.94
C GLU A 44 -2.01 -11.31 17.62
N TYR A 45 -1.17 -10.26 17.60
CA TYR A 45 -0.85 -9.52 16.36
C TYR A 45 0.32 -10.13 15.58
N PHE A 46 1.01 -11.08 16.18
CA PHE A 46 2.27 -11.59 15.66
C PHE A 46 2.15 -12.26 14.28
N PRO A 47 1.08 -13.03 13.97
CA PRO A 47 0.89 -13.56 12.61
C PRO A 47 0.86 -12.49 11.53
N VAL A 48 0.22 -11.34 11.80
CA VAL A 48 0.19 -10.21 10.85
C VAL A 48 1.58 -9.62 10.65
N ILE A 49 2.33 -9.44 11.74
CA ILE A 49 3.69 -8.89 11.69
C ILE A 49 4.63 -9.85 10.93
N LEU A 50 4.53 -11.16 11.15
CA LEU A 50 5.29 -12.17 10.42
C LEU A 50 4.95 -12.18 8.92
N ALA A 51 3.66 -12.11 8.59
CA ALA A 51 3.22 -12.02 7.19
C ALA A 51 3.82 -10.80 6.49
N LEU A 52 3.75 -9.61 7.12
CA LEU A 52 4.36 -8.40 6.57
C LEU A 52 5.87 -8.54 6.41
N ALA A 53 6.55 -9.11 7.41
CA ALA A 53 7.99 -9.37 7.37
C ALA A 53 8.36 -10.33 6.22
N SER A 54 7.55 -11.38 6.00
CA SER A 54 7.79 -12.39 4.95
C SER A 54 7.57 -11.87 3.53
N SER A 55 6.93 -10.72 3.39
CA SER A 55 6.69 -10.11 2.07
C SER A 55 7.95 -9.74 1.30
N GLY A 56 9.10 -9.63 1.98
CA GLY A 56 10.35 -9.15 1.41
C GLY A 56 10.35 -7.67 1.03
N ILE A 57 9.26 -6.95 1.34
CA ILE A 57 9.13 -5.51 1.10
C ILE A 57 9.49 -4.76 2.37
N THR A 58 10.36 -3.79 2.22
CA THR A 58 10.72 -2.90 3.33
C THR A 58 9.62 -1.89 3.62
N ALA A 59 9.31 -1.64 4.88
CA ALA A 59 8.33 -0.63 5.27
C ALA A 59 8.72 0.79 4.83
N ARG A 60 9.98 1.01 4.53
CA ARG A 60 10.52 2.28 4.02
C ARG A 60 11.73 2.02 3.13
N SER A 61 12.00 2.92 2.25
CA SER A 61 13.21 2.86 1.42
C SER A 61 14.17 3.99 1.73
N SER A 62 15.41 3.81 1.29
CA SER A 62 16.43 4.85 1.28
C SER A 62 16.45 5.64 -0.03
N SER A 63 15.40 5.59 -0.86
CA SER A 63 15.30 6.37 -2.09
C SER A 63 15.14 7.86 -1.80
N THR A 64 15.55 8.72 -2.72
CA THR A 64 15.39 10.18 -2.62
C THR A 64 13.95 10.59 -2.36
N THR A 65 12.99 9.91 -2.96
CA THR A 65 11.55 10.13 -2.79
C THR A 65 11.00 9.64 -1.47
N SER A 66 11.81 8.96 -0.64
CA SER A 66 11.41 8.51 0.68
C SER A 66 10.18 7.58 0.67
N PHE A 67 10.17 6.57 -0.20
CA PHE A 67 9.09 5.60 -0.26
C PHE A 67 8.85 4.90 1.08
N ALA A 68 7.59 4.63 1.36
CA ALA A 68 7.15 3.80 2.49
C ALA A 68 6.10 2.80 2.02
N THR A 69 5.73 1.87 2.89
CA THR A 69 4.63 0.94 2.63
C THR A 69 3.35 1.43 3.29
N ILE A 70 2.25 1.08 2.64
CA ILE A 70 0.91 1.08 3.22
C ILE A 70 0.40 -0.34 3.08
N SER A 71 0.04 -0.97 4.20
CA SER A 71 -0.43 -2.35 4.19
C SER A 71 -1.90 -2.42 4.53
N VAL A 72 -2.66 -3.15 3.72
CA VAL A 72 -4.09 -3.37 3.91
C VAL A 72 -4.31 -4.80 4.39
N VAL A 73 -4.92 -4.94 5.55
CA VAL A 73 -5.26 -6.24 6.15
C VAL A 73 -6.72 -6.57 5.83
N ASN A 74 -6.92 -7.77 5.30
CA ASN A 74 -8.21 -8.33 4.93
C ASN A 74 -8.49 -9.64 5.67
N GLY A 75 -9.76 -10.05 5.71
CA GLY A 75 -10.22 -11.32 6.26
C GLY A 75 -10.47 -11.30 7.77
N PRO A 76 -10.78 -12.47 8.36
CA PRO A 76 -11.26 -12.59 9.76
C PRO A 76 -10.31 -12.02 10.81
N ILE A 77 -8.99 -12.11 10.60
CA ILE A 77 -7.97 -11.63 11.55
C ILE A 77 -8.21 -10.19 12.00
N ARG A 78 -8.77 -9.32 11.14
CA ARG A 78 -9.08 -7.93 11.48
C ARG A 78 -9.96 -7.84 12.73
N ASN A 79 -10.99 -8.66 12.80
CA ASN A 79 -11.95 -8.71 13.89
C ASN A 79 -11.38 -9.47 15.09
N GLU A 80 -10.67 -10.57 14.87
CA GLU A 80 -10.04 -11.37 15.91
C GLU A 80 -9.09 -10.56 16.79
N ILE A 81 -8.33 -9.65 16.19
CA ILE A 81 -7.35 -8.81 16.90
C ILE A 81 -7.84 -7.37 17.12
N ALA A 82 -9.13 -7.11 16.91
CA ALA A 82 -9.79 -5.83 17.11
C ALA A 82 -9.11 -4.65 16.39
N MET A 83 -8.73 -4.83 15.12
CA MET A 83 -8.27 -3.73 14.28
C MET A 83 -9.38 -2.73 14.02
N ASN A 84 -9.04 -1.46 13.94
CA ASN A 84 -9.99 -0.39 13.64
C ASN A 84 -10.03 -0.08 12.15
N SER A 85 -11.12 -0.41 11.47
CA SER A 85 -11.43 -0.03 10.08
C SER A 85 -12.30 1.23 9.96
N GLY A 86 -12.73 1.81 11.10
CA GLY A 86 -13.66 2.94 11.21
C GLY A 86 -13.00 4.29 11.35
N ILE A 87 -13.60 5.16 12.17
CA ILE A 87 -13.11 6.52 12.46
C ILE A 87 -11.67 6.43 12.98
N GLY A 88 -10.75 7.20 12.38
CA GLY A 88 -9.37 7.24 12.81
C GLY A 88 -8.53 6.02 12.43
N ALA A 89 -9.00 5.14 11.55
CA ALA A 89 -8.29 3.92 11.15
C ALA A 89 -6.85 4.14 10.67
N MET A 90 -6.57 5.26 9.99
CA MET A 90 -5.24 5.63 9.52
C MET A 90 -4.40 6.37 10.58
N GLY A 91 -4.96 6.65 11.73
CA GLY A 91 -4.27 7.31 12.84
C GLY A 91 -3.66 6.31 13.83
N PRO A 92 -2.93 6.82 14.85
CA PRO A 92 -2.25 5.98 15.83
C PRO A 92 -3.15 5.54 17.00
N TYR A 93 -4.47 5.63 16.86
CA TYR A 93 -5.41 5.50 18.00
C TYR A 93 -5.79 4.06 18.32
N ASN A 94 -5.69 3.13 17.37
CA ASN A 94 -5.95 1.72 17.63
C ASN A 94 -4.63 0.99 17.91
N HIS A 95 -4.61 0.21 19.00
CA HIS A 95 -3.40 -0.45 19.46
C HIS A 95 -2.86 -1.46 18.42
N ALA A 96 -3.74 -2.26 17.79
CA ALA A 96 -3.32 -3.24 16.79
C ALA A 96 -2.76 -2.53 15.54
N ASN A 97 -3.53 -1.60 14.92
CA ASN A 97 -3.08 -0.87 13.72
C ASN A 97 -1.72 -0.20 13.95
N ALA A 98 -1.59 0.53 15.06
CA ALA A 98 -0.41 1.31 15.38
C ALA A 98 0.82 0.44 15.67
N THR A 99 0.67 -0.58 16.52
CA THR A 99 1.83 -1.39 16.95
C THR A 99 2.29 -2.38 15.86
N ILE A 100 1.37 -2.90 15.04
CA ILE A 100 1.73 -3.72 13.87
C ILE A 100 2.54 -2.86 12.88
N GLY A 101 2.06 -1.67 12.54
CA GLY A 101 2.77 -0.75 11.64
C GLY A 101 4.12 -0.32 12.23
N ARG A 102 4.17 -0.02 13.53
CA ARG A 102 5.42 0.32 14.23
C ARG A 102 6.41 -0.84 14.21
N ALA A 103 5.97 -2.08 14.45
CA ALA A 103 6.81 -3.27 14.40
C ALA A 103 7.43 -3.45 13.01
N TYR A 104 6.62 -3.30 11.95
CA TYR A 104 7.10 -3.40 10.57
C TYR A 104 8.12 -2.30 10.23
N GLY A 105 7.89 -1.07 10.68
CA GLY A 105 8.83 0.03 10.54
C GLY A 105 10.15 -0.22 11.27
N LEU A 106 10.10 -0.72 12.51
CA LEU A 106 11.29 -1.09 13.31
C LEU A 106 12.06 -2.24 12.67
N LEU A 107 11.37 -3.27 12.21
CA LEU A 107 11.99 -4.39 11.51
C LEU A 107 12.80 -3.89 10.30
N SER A 108 12.19 -3.02 9.49
CA SER A 108 12.88 -2.40 8.36
C SER A 108 14.07 -1.55 8.79
N GLN A 109 13.95 -0.81 9.89
CA GLN A 109 15.04 0.00 10.45
C GLN A 109 16.22 -0.87 10.89
N ASN A 110 15.94 -1.90 11.68
CA ASN A 110 16.94 -2.66 12.40
C ASN A 110 17.62 -3.75 11.54
N LEU A 111 16.89 -4.30 10.55
CA LEU A 111 17.37 -5.39 9.71
C LEU A 111 17.82 -4.96 8.30
N GLN A 112 17.90 -3.67 8.04
CA GLN A 112 18.40 -3.13 6.78
C GLN A 112 19.76 -2.44 6.90
N GLY A 113 20.63 -2.95 7.75
CA GLY A 113 21.96 -2.39 7.97
C GLY A 113 21.97 -1.21 8.94
N GLY A 114 20.96 -1.08 9.81
CA GLY A 114 20.90 -0.08 10.85
C GLY A 114 20.97 1.34 10.32
N SER A 115 19.87 1.90 9.87
CA SER A 115 19.85 3.30 9.43
C SER A 115 20.06 4.24 10.60
N VAL A 116 21.12 5.01 10.58
CA VAL A 116 21.42 6.05 11.56
C VAL A 116 20.97 7.39 10.99
N PRO A 117 20.06 8.13 11.65
CA PRO A 117 19.63 9.44 11.19
C PRO A 117 20.81 10.37 10.95
N ASN A 118 20.79 11.10 9.85
CA ASN A 118 21.84 12.03 9.37
C ASN A 118 23.18 11.38 8.93
N GLU A 119 23.37 10.08 9.14
CA GLU A 119 24.58 9.38 8.72
C GLU A 119 24.34 8.45 7.54
N THR A 120 23.23 7.71 7.56
CA THR A 120 22.85 6.83 6.46
C THR A 120 21.72 7.41 5.65
N TYR A 121 21.74 7.15 4.35
CA TYR A 121 20.71 7.64 3.44
C TYR A 121 19.33 7.04 3.77
N MET A 122 18.36 7.89 4.05
CA MET A 122 16.99 7.53 4.43
C MET A 122 15.90 8.25 3.61
N GLY A 123 16.28 8.78 2.45
CA GLY A 123 15.46 9.66 1.66
C GLY A 123 15.60 11.12 2.08
N SER A 124 15.21 12.03 1.18
CA SER A 124 15.41 13.48 1.38
C SER A 124 14.67 14.02 2.61
N HIS A 125 13.41 13.62 2.79
CA HIS A 125 12.56 14.10 3.89
C HIS A 125 12.12 13.00 4.85
N GLY A 126 12.46 11.74 4.60
CA GLY A 126 11.83 10.60 5.25
C GLY A 126 10.36 10.47 4.86
N ASN A 127 9.63 9.55 5.49
CA ASN A 127 8.22 9.33 5.19
C ASN A 127 7.47 8.90 6.46
N TRP A 128 6.44 9.64 6.83
CA TRP A 128 5.63 9.37 8.01
C TRP A 128 4.84 8.07 7.96
N TYR A 129 4.45 7.59 6.76
CA TYR A 129 3.77 6.31 6.61
C TYR A 129 4.63 5.12 7.06
N ALA A 130 5.94 5.25 7.05
CA ALA A 130 6.85 4.24 7.58
C ALA A 130 6.69 3.99 9.09
N TYR A 131 5.88 4.78 9.78
CA TYR A 131 5.67 4.68 11.22
C TYR A 131 4.47 3.81 11.60
N THR A 132 3.33 3.95 10.92
CA THR A 132 2.07 3.30 11.36
C THR A 132 1.12 2.91 10.22
N ALA A 133 1.57 2.81 8.99
CA ALA A 133 0.66 2.62 7.86
C ALA A 133 0.23 1.15 7.66
N VAL A 134 -0.46 0.58 8.64
CA VAL A 134 -1.18 -0.70 8.53
C VAL A 134 -2.64 -0.47 8.88
N ILE A 135 -3.54 -0.74 7.94
CA ILE A 135 -4.97 -0.48 8.06
C ILE A 135 -5.78 -1.72 7.65
N PRO A 136 -6.89 -2.02 8.34
CA PRO A 136 -7.83 -3.05 7.88
C PRO A 136 -8.85 -2.47 6.91
N GLU A 137 -9.28 -3.23 5.91
CA GLU A 137 -10.41 -2.87 5.06
C GLU A 137 -11.74 -3.04 5.84
N ALA A 138 -12.68 -2.12 5.69
CA ALA A 138 -14.00 -2.16 6.30
C ALA A 138 -14.96 -3.02 5.45
N GLU A 139 -14.70 -4.33 5.37
CA GLU A 139 -15.36 -5.25 4.46
C GLU A 139 -16.87 -5.30 4.65
N GLU A 140 -17.35 -5.28 5.92
CA GLU A 140 -18.76 -5.36 6.27
C GLU A 140 -19.54 -4.08 5.94
N ARG A 141 -18.85 -2.97 5.71
CA ARG A 141 -19.43 -1.66 5.39
C ARG A 141 -19.17 -1.23 3.96
N SER A 142 -18.38 -2.02 3.23
CA SER A 142 -18.12 -1.81 1.81
C SER A 142 -19.33 -2.28 0.97
N PRO A 143 -19.79 -1.51 -0.01
CA PRO A 143 -20.77 -2.01 -0.98
C PRO A 143 -20.15 -2.93 -2.04
N TRP A 144 -18.83 -3.05 -2.05
CA TRP A 144 -18.03 -3.80 -3.01
C TRP A 144 -17.31 -4.98 -2.38
N GLN A 145 -16.86 -5.89 -3.22
CA GLN A 145 -16.01 -7.00 -2.76
C GLN A 145 -14.72 -6.50 -2.09
N PRO A 146 -14.27 -7.15 -1.01
CA PRO A 146 -12.98 -6.86 -0.40
C PRO A 146 -11.80 -7.09 -1.35
N LEU A 147 -10.70 -6.37 -1.12
CA LEU A 147 -9.51 -6.41 -1.97
C LEU A 147 -8.95 -7.84 -2.12
N HIS A 148 -8.87 -8.61 -1.03
CA HIS A 148 -8.33 -9.98 -1.10
C HIS A 148 -9.21 -10.90 -1.96
N VAL A 149 -10.54 -10.74 -1.90
CA VAL A 149 -11.47 -11.50 -2.73
C VAL A 149 -11.30 -11.13 -4.21
N GLN A 150 -11.13 -9.84 -4.53
CA GLN A 150 -10.78 -9.39 -5.89
C GLN A 150 -9.45 -10.00 -6.40
N LYS A 151 -8.53 -10.33 -5.49
CA LYS A 151 -7.26 -11.00 -5.81
C LYS A 151 -7.37 -12.53 -5.86
N GLY A 152 -8.57 -13.09 -5.75
CA GLY A 152 -8.84 -14.53 -5.88
C GLY A 152 -8.74 -15.33 -4.59
N PHE A 153 -8.59 -14.68 -3.43
CA PHE A 153 -8.62 -15.35 -2.14
C PHE A 153 -10.08 -15.54 -1.66
N LYS A 154 -10.27 -16.49 -0.74
CA LYS A 154 -11.59 -16.71 -0.13
C LYS A 154 -11.88 -15.63 0.91
N PRO A 155 -13.16 -15.31 1.16
CA PRO A 155 -13.54 -14.39 2.25
C PRO A 155 -13.03 -14.82 3.63
N SER A 156 -12.80 -16.13 3.83
CA SER A 156 -12.26 -16.70 5.08
C SER A 156 -10.75 -16.58 5.23
N ASP A 157 -10.03 -16.20 4.18
CA ASP A 157 -8.57 -16.10 4.20
C ASP A 157 -8.14 -14.75 4.79
N SER A 158 -7.20 -14.78 5.73
CA SER A 158 -6.58 -13.58 6.30
C SER A 158 -5.35 -13.20 5.50
N ILE A 159 -5.38 -12.01 4.89
CA ILE A 159 -4.40 -11.58 3.88
C ILE A 159 -3.87 -10.18 4.23
N ALA A 160 -2.58 -9.96 4.01
CA ALA A 160 -1.98 -8.64 4.00
C ALA A 160 -1.54 -8.26 2.58
N ASN A 161 -2.04 -7.13 2.10
CA ASN A 161 -1.67 -6.53 0.82
C ASN A 161 -0.70 -5.38 1.08
N VAL A 162 0.52 -5.46 0.56
CA VAL A 162 1.60 -4.49 0.81
C VAL A 162 1.77 -3.58 -0.41
N PHE A 163 1.43 -2.32 -0.23
CA PHE A 163 1.60 -1.26 -1.23
C PHE A 163 2.87 -0.47 -0.92
N PHE A 164 3.66 -0.18 -1.93
CA PHE A 164 4.90 0.56 -1.79
C PHE A 164 4.84 1.89 -2.56
N GLY A 165 5.04 2.99 -1.85
CA GLY A 165 4.91 4.35 -2.36
C GLY A 165 4.78 5.33 -1.20
N GLY A 166 3.54 5.73 -0.87
CA GLY A 166 3.20 6.50 0.32
C GLY A 166 3.77 7.91 0.45
N TRP A 167 4.42 8.43 -0.57
CA TRP A 167 5.07 9.75 -0.56
C TRP A 167 4.18 10.86 -1.13
N TYR A 168 3.14 10.51 -1.90
CA TYR A 168 2.15 11.43 -2.41
C TYR A 168 0.77 11.08 -1.84
N THR A 169 0.04 12.09 -1.39
CA THR A 169 -1.33 11.94 -0.91
C THR A 169 -2.18 13.10 -1.39
N HIS A 170 -3.33 12.80 -1.99
CA HIS A 170 -4.39 13.75 -2.29
C HIS A 170 -5.65 13.36 -1.54
N ALA A 171 -6.49 14.33 -1.20
CA ALA A 171 -7.74 14.08 -0.50
C ALA A 171 -8.91 14.82 -1.17
N GLY A 172 -10.08 14.23 -1.10
CA GLY A 172 -11.31 14.81 -1.61
C GLY A 172 -12.53 14.44 -0.77
N TYR A 173 -13.64 15.06 -1.08
CA TYR A 173 -14.94 14.79 -0.48
C TYR A 173 -15.93 14.36 -1.57
N GLY A 174 -16.86 13.52 -1.23
CA GLY A 174 -17.94 13.17 -2.12
C GLY A 174 -17.93 11.73 -2.59
N PRO A 175 -18.66 11.39 -3.65
CA PRO A 175 -18.73 12.15 -4.92
C PRO A 175 -19.63 13.40 -4.85
N ARG A 176 -19.09 14.55 -5.23
CA ARG A 176 -19.82 15.82 -5.38
C ARG A 176 -19.83 16.21 -6.85
N THR A 177 -20.55 17.27 -7.22
CA THR A 177 -20.73 17.72 -8.62
C THR A 177 -19.40 17.79 -9.42
N THR A 178 -18.29 18.19 -8.80
CA THR A 178 -16.96 18.34 -9.45
C THR A 178 -16.02 17.17 -9.17
N TRP A 179 -16.52 16.00 -8.79
CA TRP A 179 -15.66 14.87 -8.40
C TRP A 179 -14.78 14.36 -9.56
N LYS A 180 -15.30 14.41 -10.80
CA LYS A 180 -14.59 13.94 -11.99
C LYS A 180 -13.33 14.77 -12.25
N GLU A 181 -13.47 16.11 -12.22
CA GLU A 181 -12.36 17.03 -12.41
C GLU A 181 -11.30 16.86 -11.32
N LYS A 182 -11.74 16.79 -10.07
CA LYS A 182 -10.83 16.61 -8.93
C LYS A 182 -10.07 15.28 -9.02
N MET A 183 -10.76 14.20 -9.38
CA MET A 183 -10.14 12.88 -9.50
C MET A 183 -9.18 12.82 -10.68
N ARG A 184 -9.50 13.44 -11.83
CA ARG A 184 -8.56 13.56 -12.96
C ARG A 184 -7.28 14.31 -12.57
N HIS A 185 -7.41 15.47 -11.91
CA HIS A 185 -6.25 16.22 -11.43
C HIS A 185 -5.40 15.41 -10.44
N ALA A 186 -6.04 14.70 -9.52
CA ALA A 186 -5.34 13.84 -8.58
C ALA A 186 -4.59 12.71 -9.30
N LEU A 187 -5.23 12.03 -10.24
CA LEU A 187 -4.64 10.93 -11.02
C LEU A 187 -3.43 11.39 -11.85
N SER A 188 -3.52 12.59 -12.47
CA SER A 188 -2.44 13.15 -13.29
C SER A 188 -1.25 13.63 -12.45
N ALA A 189 -1.44 13.90 -11.17
CA ALA A 189 -0.39 14.40 -10.28
C ALA A 189 0.46 13.30 -9.65
N VAL A 190 0.06 12.03 -9.75
CA VAL A 190 0.80 10.89 -9.16
C VAL A 190 1.81 10.34 -10.14
N GLU A 191 2.99 10.07 -9.65
CA GLU A 191 4.08 9.50 -10.45
C GLU A 191 3.71 8.13 -11.05
N GLN A 192 4.01 7.94 -12.32
CA GLN A 192 3.57 6.79 -13.11
C GLN A 192 4.09 5.44 -12.62
N TYR A 193 5.23 5.42 -11.91
CA TYR A 193 5.83 4.21 -11.34
C TYR A 193 5.24 3.83 -9.96
N SER A 194 4.37 4.66 -9.39
CA SER A 194 3.72 4.43 -8.11
C SER A 194 2.21 4.70 -8.20
N PRO A 195 1.47 3.81 -8.88
CA PRO A 195 0.05 3.98 -9.19
C PRO A 195 -0.81 4.16 -7.93
N PRO A 196 -2.03 4.70 -8.07
CA PRO A 196 -2.84 5.11 -6.94
C PRO A 196 -3.50 3.93 -6.19
N LEU A 197 -3.44 4.02 -4.87
CA LEU A 197 -4.33 3.34 -3.94
C LEU A 197 -5.38 4.35 -3.45
N PHE A 198 -6.64 4.13 -3.76
CA PHE A 198 -7.74 4.89 -3.19
C PHE A 198 -8.21 4.27 -1.87
N VAL A 199 -8.27 5.11 -0.84
CA VAL A 199 -8.86 4.79 0.46
C VAL A 199 -10.12 5.64 0.59
N MET A 200 -11.28 4.99 0.59
CA MET A 200 -12.58 5.66 0.61
C MET A 200 -13.36 5.27 1.87
N ASP A 201 -14.02 6.23 2.50
CA ASP A 201 -14.97 5.86 3.54
C ASP A 201 -16.24 5.21 2.95
N PRO A 202 -17.05 4.50 3.79
CA PRO A 202 -18.23 3.79 3.30
C PRO A 202 -19.29 4.69 2.66
N ILE A 203 -19.40 5.97 3.06
CA ILE A 203 -20.35 6.93 2.45
C ILE A 203 -19.95 7.23 1.02
N VAL A 204 -18.65 7.47 0.79
CA VAL A 204 -18.12 7.72 -0.57
C VAL A 204 -18.32 6.51 -1.46
N ALA A 205 -18.02 5.32 -0.96
CA ALA A 205 -18.19 4.08 -1.71
C ALA A 205 -19.65 3.88 -2.15
N ARG A 206 -20.61 4.05 -1.24
CA ARG A 206 -22.06 4.00 -1.57
C ARG A 206 -22.44 5.10 -2.57
N GLY A 207 -21.94 6.32 -2.39
CA GLY A 207 -22.21 7.41 -3.33
C GLY A 207 -21.71 7.13 -4.75
N PHE A 208 -20.62 6.38 -4.93
CA PHE A 208 -20.18 5.92 -6.24
C PHE A 208 -21.09 4.82 -6.81
N VAL A 209 -21.63 3.93 -5.98
CA VAL A 209 -22.64 2.95 -6.39
C VAL A 209 -23.88 3.67 -6.93
N ASP A 210 -24.36 4.72 -6.25
CA ASP A 210 -25.51 5.52 -6.69
C ASP A 210 -25.26 6.23 -8.03
N LEU A 211 -24.00 6.47 -8.38
CA LEU A 211 -23.58 6.99 -9.68
C LEU A 211 -23.37 5.91 -10.77
N GLY A 212 -23.67 4.65 -10.47
CA GLY A 212 -23.58 3.54 -11.42
C GLY A 212 -22.26 2.74 -11.35
N PHE A 213 -21.38 3.03 -10.41
CA PHE A 213 -20.16 2.24 -10.15
C PHE A 213 -20.46 1.14 -9.12
N ASP A 214 -21.30 0.19 -9.48
CA ASP A 214 -21.77 -0.92 -8.64
C ASP A 214 -20.67 -1.93 -8.29
N THR A 215 -19.51 -1.88 -9.01
CA THR A 215 -18.30 -2.65 -8.69
C THR A 215 -17.07 -1.75 -8.65
N LYS A 216 -16.03 -2.18 -7.92
CA LYS A 216 -14.72 -1.48 -7.92
C LYS A 216 -14.13 -1.41 -9.31
N GLU A 217 -14.28 -2.48 -10.10
CA GLU A 217 -13.73 -2.60 -11.45
C GLU A 217 -14.27 -1.51 -12.38
N LYS A 218 -15.55 -1.16 -12.27
CA LYS A 218 -16.13 -0.05 -13.06
C LYS A 218 -15.49 1.29 -12.71
N LEU A 219 -15.33 1.58 -11.44
CA LEU A 219 -14.69 2.83 -11.00
C LEU A 219 -13.19 2.84 -11.35
N ILE A 220 -12.51 1.71 -11.19
CA ILE A 220 -11.10 1.52 -11.60
C ILE A 220 -10.93 1.76 -13.10
N ALA A 221 -11.80 1.18 -13.93
CA ALA A 221 -11.77 1.39 -15.37
C ALA A 221 -11.95 2.87 -15.72
N TRP A 222 -12.93 3.54 -15.08
CA TRP A 222 -13.10 4.99 -15.25
C TRP A 222 -11.85 5.77 -14.86
N CYS A 223 -11.21 5.43 -13.74
CA CYS A 223 -9.98 6.07 -13.31
C CYS A 223 -8.85 5.88 -14.33
N ALA A 224 -8.65 4.65 -14.84
CA ALA A 224 -7.64 4.36 -15.84
C ALA A 224 -7.89 5.11 -17.16
N ASP A 225 -9.16 5.20 -17.60
CA ASP A 225 -9.55 5.93 -18.81
C ASP A 225 -9.41 7.45 -18.69
N ASN A 226 -9.38 7.97 -17.46
CA ASN A 226 -9.31 9.41 -17.18
C ASN A 226 -7.99 9.87 -16.55
N ALA A 227 -7.05 8.95 -16.32
CA ALA A 227 -5.68 9.24 -15.91
C ALA A 227 -4.83 9.46 -17.17
N LEU A 228 -4.72 10.71 -17.60
CA LEU A 228 -4.16 11.07 -18.91
C LEU A 228 -3.02 12.10 -18.75
N LEU A 229 -1.97 11.91 -19.54
CA LEU A 229 -0.88 12.88 -19.76
C LEU A 229 -0.50 12.87 -21.24
N THR A 230 0.17 13.92 -21.71
CA THR A 230 0.89 13.81 -22.98
C THR A 230 2.08 12.85 -22.83
N ALA A 231 2.51 12.21 -23.90
CA ALA A 231 3.68 11.33 -23.86
C ALA A 231 4.94 12.08 -23.40
N ARG A 232 5.05 13.36 -23.72
CA ARG A 232 6.11 14.27 -23.22
C ARG A 232 6.08 14.35 -21.69
N GLU A 233 4.93 14.70 -21.08
CA GLU A 233 4.76 14.79 -19.64
C GLU A 233 4.98 13.45 -18.94
N TYR A 234 4.51 12.35 -19.55
CA TYR A 234 4.70 11.00 -19.02
C TYR A 234 6.19 10.65 -18.87
N TRP A 235 7.04 11.06 -19.79
CA TRP A 235 8.47 10.74 -19.81
C TRP A 235 9.37 11.84 -19.21
N ASP A 236 8.83 12.99 -18.85
CA ASP A 236 9.57 14.15 -18.34
C ASP A 236 9.75 14.15 -16.82
N ASN A 237 9.87 12.98 -16.21
CA ASN A 237 10.09 12.87 -14.77
C ASN A 237 10.89 11.62 -14.43
N GLN A 238 10.85 11.16 -13.16
CA GLN A 238 11.54 9.95 -12.72
C GLN A 238 11.09 8.67 -13.45
N SER A 239 9.99 8.70 -14.19
CA SER A 239 9.58 7.58 -15.05
C SER A 239 10.67 7.19 -16.05
N ILE A 240 11.48 8.13 -16.49
CA ILE A 240 12.66 7.86 -17.34
C ILE A 240 13.56 6.82 -16.67
N GLN A 241 13.87 6.98 -15.39
CA GLN A 241 14.79 6.09 -14.69
C GLN A 241 14.20 4.71 -14.40
N LEU A 242 12.91 4.64 -14.07
CA LEU A 242 12.27 3.44 -13.57
C LEU A 242 11.49 2.66 -14.63
N LEU A 243 10.87 3.35 -15.59
CA LEU A 243 9.98 2.75 -16.58
C LEU A 243 10.61 2.65 -17.98
N ARG A 244 11.48 3.58 -18.36
CA ARG A 244 12.14 3.55 -19.68
C ARG A 244 12.96 2.27 -19.94
N PRO A 245 13.70 1.70 -18.98
CA PRO A 245 14.36 0.42 -19.19
C PRO A 245 13.39 -0.70 -19.57
N LYS A 246 12.20 -0.71 -18.97
CA LYS A 246 11.13 -1.66 -19.32
C LYS A 246 10.61 -1.43 -20.74
N ALA A 247 10.40 -0.16 -21.11
CA ALA A 247 9.96 0.22 -22.45
C ALA A 247 10.96 -0.19 -23.52
N VAL A 248 12.25 0.05 -23.29
CA VAL A 248 13.35 -0.35 -24.19
C VAL A 248 13.44 -1.87 -24.30
N ALA A 249 13.15 -2.60 -23.23
CA ALA A 249 13.08 -4.06 -23.23
C ALA A 249 11.81 -4.62 -23.92
N GLY A 250 10.94 -3.77 -24.49
CA GLY A 250 9.74 -4.19 -25.20
C GLY A 250 8.57 -4.57 -24.28
N ILE A 251 8.61 -4.22 -23.00
CA ILE A 251 7.56 -4.57 -22.05
C ILE A 251 6.38 -3.59 -22.21
N GLU A 252 5.20 -4.14 -22.53
CA GLU A 252 3.96 -3.36 -22.59
C GLU A 252 3.40 -3.06 -21.18
N PRO A 253 2.69 -1.94 -21.04
CA PRO A 253 2.34 -0.92 -22.04
C PRO A 253 3.43 0.15 -22.26
N TYR A 254 4.57 0.01 -21.59
CA TYR A 254 5.65 1.02 -21.63
C TYR A 254 6.28 1.16 -23.01
N ALA A 255 6.42 0.05 -23.76
CA ALA A 255 6.99 0.07 -25.09
C ALA A 255 6.15 0.90 -26.08
N SER A 256 4.83 0.74 -26.03
CA SER A 256 3.90 1.54 -26.85
C SER A 256 3.91 3.01 -26.42
N ARG A 257 3.92 3.30 -25.13
CA ARG A 257 4.01 4.67 -24.59
C ARG A 257 5.31 5.38 -25.00
N LEU A 258 6.42 4.65 -25.12
CA LEU A 258 7.71 5.22 -25.56
C LEU A 258 7.72 5.61 -27.04
N LYS A 259 6.91 4.93 -27.86
CA LYS A 259 6.79 5.19 -29.31
C LYS A 259 5.77 6.29 -29.63
N ALA A 260 4.93 6.68 -28.68
CA ALA A 260 3.91 7.70 -28.88
C ALA A 260 4.56 9.06 -29.22
N PRO A 261 4.00 9.84 -30.16
CA PRO A 261 4.41 11.22 -30.41
C PRO A 261 4.38 12.06 -29.11
N PRO A 262 5.29 13.02 -28.93
CA PRO A 262 5.40 13.77 -27.68
C PRO A 262 4.10 14.44 -27.21
N ASP A 263 3.27 14.93 -28.12
CA ASP A 263 2.02 15.64 -27.81
C ASP A 263 0.78 14.73 -27.85
N GLU A 264 0.97 13.43 -28.11
CA GLU A 264 -0.12 12.45 -28.01
C GLU A 264 -0.53 12.26 -26.56
N VAL A 265 -1.85 12.30 -26.31
CA VAL A 265 -2.42 12.03 -24.98
C VAL A 265 -2.53 10.52 -24.76
N ILE A 266 -1.85 10.03 -23.73
CA ILE A 266 -1.77 8.62 -23.40
C ILE A 266 -2.33 8.33 -22.00
N LYS A 267 -2.75 7.09 -21.77
CA LYS A 267 -3.15 6.63 -20.43
C LYS A 267 -1.93 6.43 -19.55
N ILE A 268 -2.02 6.90 -18.32
CA ILE A 268 -0.93 6.77 -17.32
C ILE A 268 -0.89 5.35 -16.76
N TYR A 269 -2.06 4.78 -16.42
CA TYR A 269 -2.20 3.50 -15.71
C TYR A 269 -3.07 2.53 -16.48
N GLU A 270 -2.76 1.24 -16.30
CA GLU A 270 -3.69 0.16 -16.63
C GLU A 270 -4.69 -0.05 -15.47
N PRO A 271 -5.90 -0.59 -15.72
CA PRO A 271 -6.85 -0.91 -14.65
C PRO A 271 -6.26 -1.79 -13.54
N SER A 272 -5.36 -2.71 -13.88
CA SER A 272 -4.67 -3.59 -12.92
C SER A 272 -3.73 -2.86 -11.95
N ASP A 273 -3.33 -1.64 -12.28
CA ASP A 273 -2.43 -0.83 -11.47
C ASP A 273 -3.17 -0.12 -10.32
N ILE A 274 -4.46 0.18 -10.52
CA ILE A 274 -5.28 0.99 -9.61
C ILE A 274 -6.00 0.10 -8.60
N HIS A 275 -5.96 0.51 -7.34
CA HIS A 275 -6.62 -0.24 -6.27
C HIS A 275 -7.53 0.67 -5.43
N ILE A 276 -8.64 0.09 -4.95
CA ILE A 276 -9.62 0.78 -4.09
C ILE A 276 -9.85 -0.08 -2.84
N VAL A 277 -9.78 0.55 -1.67
CA VAL A 277 -10.17 -0.06 -0.39
C VAL A 277 -11.13 0.84 0.36
N VAL A 278 -12.07 0.25 1.06
CA VAL A 278 -13.01 0.99 1.90
C VAL A 278 -12.50 0.98 3.33
N VAL A 279 -12.20 2.16 3.87
CA VAL A 279 -11.68 2.35 5.24
C VAL A 279 -12.15 3.70 5.74
N GLY A 280 -12.53 3.78 6.99
CA GLY A 280 -12.88 5.05 7.63
C GLY A 280 -14.24 5.06 8.26
N GLY A 281 -14.57 6.16 8.92
CA GLY A 281 -15.84 6.39 9.57
C GLY A 281 -16.87 7.03 8.63
N GLU A 282 -18.13 6.86 8.97
CA GLU A 282 -19.26 7.42 8.22
C GLU A 282 -19.58 8.83 8.73
N THR A 283 -18.75 9.80 8.42
CA THR A 283 -18.90 11.19 8.85
C THR A 283 -19.39 12.11 7.71
N GLN A 284 -18.48 12.67 6.94
CA GLN A 284 -18.79 13.63 5.86
C GLN A 284 -18.55 13.10 4.44
N GLY A 285 -18.15 11.85 4.31
CA GLY A 285 -17.75 11.27 3.02
C GLY A 285 -16.42 11.81 2.51
N ALA A 286 -15.33 11.12 2.83
CA ALA A 286 -13.98 11.49 2.41
C ALA A 286 -13.28 10.33 1.69
N TRP A 287 -12.41 10.68 0.77
CA TRP A 287 -11.49 9.74 0.14
C TRP A 287 -10.08 10.31 0.13
N LYS A 288 -9.12 9.41 0.12
CA LYS A 288 -7.70 9.73 -0.12
C LYS A 288 -7.21 8.92 -1.29
N MET A 289 -6.36 9.51 -2.10
CA MET A 289 -5.57 8.82 -3.10
C MET A 289 -4.12 8.89 -2.65
N ILE A 290 -3.49 7.75 -2.54
CA ILE A 290 -2.13 7.62 -2.05
C ILE A 290 -1.33 6.91 -3.12
N SER A 291 -0.14 7.41 -3.45
CA SER A 291 0.77 6.70 -4.33
C SER A 291 1.15 5.35 -3.68
N GLY A 292 0.94 4.23 -4.38
CA GLY A 292 1.18 2.92 -3.79
C GLY A 292 0.97 1.77 -4.77
N ALA A 293 2.05 1.31 -5.39
CA ALA A 293 2.02 0.09 -6.20
C ALA A 293 1.88 -1.14 -5.31
N LEU A 294 0.94 -2.03 -5.60
CA LEU A 294 0.85 -3.33 -4.93
C LEU A 294 2.10 -4.16 -5.26
N ARG A 295 2.87 -4.51 -4.24
CA ARG A 295 4.14 -5.23 -4.37
C ARG A 295 4.09 -6.66 -3.85
N ALA A 296 3.27 -6.92 -2.86
CA ALA A 296 3.10 -8.26 -2.31
C ALA A 296 1.68 -8.45 -1.77
N THR A 297 1.20 -9.68 -1.88
CA THR A 297 0.00 -10.17 -1.23
C THR A 297 0.38 -11.45 -0.50
N VAL A 298 0.25 -11.47 0.82
CA VAL A 298 0.77 -12.54 1.67
C VAL A 298 -0.29 -13.09 2.60
N SER A 299 -0.29 -14.40 2.81
CA SER A 299 -1.19 -15.08 3.74
C SER A 299 -0.74 -14.83 5.17
N ILE A 300 -1.66 -14.33 6.01
CA ILE A 300 -1.47 -14.23 7.46
C ILE A 300 -1.69 -15.58 8.12
N ASP A 301 -2.61 -16.38 7.61
CA ASP A 301 -2.93 -17.70 8.16
C ASP A 301 -1.76 -18.68 8.09
N ALA A 302 -0.83 -18.47 7.14
CA ALA A 302 0.40 -19.25 7.05
C ALA A 302 1.37 -19.02 8.22
N TRP A 303 1.10 -18.03 9.09
CA TRP A 303 1.97 -17.63 10.19
C TRP A 303 1.31 -17.80 11.58
N ARG A 304 0.15 -18.43 11.63
CA ARG A 304 -0.54 -18.76 12.90
C ARG A 304 0.15 -19.84 13.72
#